data_5f59c2cfe737eb1d94382877e1284594
#
_entry.id   5f59c2cfe737eb1d94382877e1284594
#
_cell.length_a   1.000
_cell.length_b   1.000
_cell.length_c   1.000
_cell.angle_alpha   90.00
_cell.angle_beta   90.00
_cell.angle_gamma   90.00
#
_symmetry.space_group_name_H-M   'P 1'
#
loop_
_entity.id
_entity.type
_entity.pdbx_description
1 polymer ?
#
loop_
_entity_poly.entity_id
_entity_poly.type
_entity_poly.pdbx_seq_one_letter_code
_entity_poly.pdbx_strand_id
1 'polypeptide(L)'
;MSTSTRSPGRPRSSVDAEVFAATLRTVHELGYTRATVDRIAAAVGVAKTTIYRRWPTKGALITACLVDTFGPLPLEPGDTRDDVMAKAIRYGAAKIGEPGVAAAFAGVFTDAISDPDLREILSTQLQDPYKSVLQEALGESEQRVLFVIDVVIGTLLHRMGMTGRPMVEPDVKALIEMIQRQL
;
A
#
# COMPACT_ATOMS: atom_id res chain seq x y z
N MET A 1 -28.06 -40.51 18.40
CA MET A 1 -26.70 -40.22 17.88
C MET A 1 -26.80 -39.00 16.98
N SER A 2 -26.54 -37.80 17.56
CA SER A 2 -26.58 -36.52 16.82
C SER A 2 -25.23 -36.27 16.20
N THR A 3 -25.13 -36.35 14.89
CA THR A 3 -23.96 -35.94 14.12
C THR A 3 -23.93 -34.41 14.03
N SER A 4 -23.04 -33.81 14.83
CA SER A 4 -22.73 -32.37 14.72
C SER A 4 -22.02 -32.11 13.38
N THR A 5 -22.74 -31.58 12.41
CA THR A 5 -22.19 -31.07 11.16
C THR A 5 -21.41 -29.79 11.45
N ARG A 6 -20.08 -29.90 11.51
CA ARG A 6 -19.17 -28.75 11.51
C ARG A 6 -19.42 -27.94 10.24
N SER A 7 -19.90 -26.71 10.37
CA SER A 7 -20.00 -25.77 9.25
C SER A 7 -18.63 -25.59 8.59
N PRO A 8 -18.56 -25.57 7.24
CA PRO A 8 -17.32 -25.31 6.52
C PRO A 8 -16.74 -23.95 6.99
N GLY A 9 -15.48 -23.92 7.40
CA GLY A 9 -14.80 -22.70 7.78
C GLY A 9 -14.79 -21.72 6.60
N ARG A 10 -14.96 -20.42 6.91
CA ARG A 10 -14.96 -19.31 5.96
C ARG A 10 -13.73 -19.37 5.04
N PRO A 11 -13.86 -19.14 3.71
CA PRO A 11 -12.74 -19.19 2.77
C PRO A 11 -11.58 -18.30 3.21
N ARG A 12 -10.33 -18.77 3.07
CA ARG A 12 -9.13 -18.06 3.55
C ARG A 12 -9.00 -16.64 2.97
N SER A 13 -9.35 -16.43 1.71
CA SER A 13 -9.33 -15.14 1.03
C SER A 13 -10.31 -14.11 1.63
N SER A 14 -11.47 -14.55 2.14
CA SER A 14 -12.43 -13.64 2.77
C SER A 14 -11.97 -13.14 4.13
N VAL A 15 -11.25 -13.98 4.89
CA VAL A 15 -10.69 -13.58 6.20
C VAL A 15 -9.57 -12.56 6.01
N ASP A 16 -8.72 -12.72 4.99
CA ASP A 16 -7.63 -11.79 4.72
C ASP A 16 -8.17 -10.41 4.33
N ALA A 17 -9.13 -10.35 3.43
CA ALA A 17 -9.78 -9.09 3.03
C ALA A 17 -10.42 -8.36 4.24
N GLU A 18 -11.04 -9.10 5.17
CA GLU A 18 -11.61 -8.50 6.37
C GLU A 18 -10.55 -7.99 7.34
N VAL A 19 -9.45 -8.74 7.51
CA VAL A 19 -8.31 -8.30 8.31
C VAL A 19 -7.70 -7.04 7.71
N PHE A 20 -7.53 -6.98 6.38
CA PHE A 20 -6.99 -5.80 5.70
C PHE A 20 -7.90 -4.57 5.85
N ALA A 21 -9.20 -4.73 5.60
CA ALA A 21 -10.15 -3.64 5.79
C ALA A 21 -10.19 -3.14 7.24
N ALA A 22 -10.16 -4.05 8.22
CA ALA A 22 -10.09 -3.70 9.64
C ALA A 22 -8.76 -3.01 10.00
N THR A 23 -7.66 -3.43 9.39
CA THR A 23 -6.33 -2.84 9.61
C THR A 23 -6.32 -1.38 9.18
N LEU A 24 -6.70 -1.07 7.93
CA LEU A 24 -6.73 0.30 7.43
C LEU A 24 -7.73 1.18 8.18
N ARG A 25 -8.91 0.66 8.51
CA ARG A 25 -9.88 1.36 9.33
C ARG A 25 -9.31 1.68 10.72
N THR A 26 -8.67 0.72 11.39
CA THR A 26 -8.07 0.94 12.71
C THR A 26 -6.92 1.95 12.65
N VAL A 27 -6.12 1.91 11.58
CA VAL A 27 -5.06 2.90 11.33
C VAL A 27 -5.65 4.29 11.08
N HIS A 28 -6.74 4.37 10.32
CA HIS A 28 -7.44 5.63 10.06
C HIS A 28 -7.98 6.27 11.34
N GLU A 29 -8.65 5.48 12.17
CA GLU A 29 -9.33 5.96 13.38
C GLU A 29 -8.38 6.27 14.53
N LEU A 30 -7.33 5.46 14.71
CA LEU A 30 -6.46 5.54 15.89
C LEU A 30 -5.04 6.02 15.59
N GLY A 31 -4.65 6.11 14.33
CA GLY A 31 -3.28 6.30 13.88
C GLY A 31 -2.44 5.01 13.96
N TYR A 32 -1.35 4.99 13.21
CA TYR A 32 -0.47 3.82 13.07
C TYR A 32 -0.02 3.22 14.43
N THR A 33 0.48 4.05 15.34
CA THR A 33 1.04 3.58 16.61
C THR A 33 0.02 2.83 17.47
N ARG A 34 -1.22 3.32 17.53
CA ARG A 34 -2.29 2.73 18.35
C ARG A 34 -3.06 1.61 17.66
N ALA A 35 -2.87 1.43 16.35
CA ALA A 35 -3.41 0.30 15.60
C ALA A 35 -2.60 -0.96 15.92
N THR A 36 -2.94 -1.65 16.99
CA THR A 36 -2.28 -2.89 17.42
C THR A 36 -2.95 -4.10 16.80
N VAL A 37 -2.17 -5.20 16.63
CA VAL A 37 -2.71 -6.48 16.10
C VAL A 37 -3.84 -7.01 16.98
N ASP A 38 -3.80 -6.75 18.30
CA ASP A 38 -4.89 -7.13 19.22
C ASP A 38 -6.20 -6.43 18.90
N ARG A 39 -6.16 -5.13 18.60
CA ARG A 39 -7.34 -4.34 18.22
C ARG A 39 -7.89 -4.77 16.87
N ILE A 40 -7.00 -5.03 15.90
CA ILE A 40 -7.39 -5.53 14.58
C ILE A 40 -8.05 -6.91 14.71
N ALA A 41 -7.46 -7.83 15.48
CA ALA A 41 -8.01 -9.16 15.72
C ALA A 41 -9.40 -9.11 16.37
N ALA A 42 -9.56 -8.24 17.39
CA ALA A 42 -10.85 -8.00 18.04
C ALA A 42 -11.90 -7.42 17.07
N ALA A 43 -11.52 -6.49 16.19
CA ALA A 43 -12.42 -5.88 15.22
C ALA A 43 -12.96 -6.86 14.16
N VAL A 44 -12.22 -7.94 13.88
CA VAL A 44 -12.60 -8.99 12.91
C VAL A 44 -13.20 -10.22 13.61
N GLY A 45 -13.06 -10.32 14.93
CA GLY A 45 -13.52 -11.49 15.69
C GLY A 45 -12.65 -12.74 15.48
N VAL A 46 -11.35 -12.57 15.18
CA VAL A 46 -10.41 -13.67 15.02
C VAL A 46 -9.39 -13.71 16.17
N ALA A 47 -8.83 -14.88 16.41
CA ALA A 47 -7.74 -14.98 17.40
C ALA A 47 -6.47 -14.28 16.88
N LYS A 48 -5.76 -13.55 17.74
CA LYS A 48 -4.48 -12.90 17.45
C LYS A 48 -3.46 -13.86 16.80
N THR A 49 -3.41 -15.11 17.29
CA THR A 49 -2.56 -16.16 16.73
C THR A 49 -2.86 -16.49 15.28
N THR A 50 -4.10 -16.28 14.82
CA THR A 50 -4.51 -16.46 13.43
C THR A 50 -3.85 -15.41 12.54
N ILE A 51 -3.74 -14.17 13.02
CA ILE A 51 -3.07 -13.07 12.31
C ILE A 51 -1.56 -13.32 12.28
N TYR A 52 -0.93 -13.55 13.44
CA TYR A 52 0.53 -13.71 13.54
C TYR A 52 1.07 -14.93 12.78
N ARG A 53 0.27 -15.98 12.59
CA ARG A 53 0.67 -17.12 11.76
C ARG A 53 0.85 -16.76 10.29
N ARG A 54 0.19 -15.70 9.79
CA ARG A 54 0.25 -15.22 8.40
C ARG A 54 1.19 -14.05 8.26
N TRP A 55 1.14 -13.13 9.19
CA TRP A 55 1.95 -11.92 9.23
C TRP A 55 2.64 -11.83 10.59
N PRO A 56 3.92 -12.23 10.66
CA PRO A 56 4.63 -12.37 11.94
C PRO A 56 4.78 -11.06 12.72
N THR A 57 4.75 -9.94 12.04
CA THR A 57 4.87 -8.61 12.65
C THR A 57 3.72 -7.70 12.19
N LYS A 58 3.50 -6.61 12.93
CA LYS A 58 2.57 -5.54 12.53
C LYS A 58 3.00 -4.92 11.19
N GLY A 59 4.30 -4.71 11.00
CA GLY A 59 4.86 -4.19 9.75
C GLY A 59 4.53 -5.09 8.56
N ALA A 60 4.72 -6.42 8.71
CA ALA A 60 4.37 -7.40 7.69
C ALA A 60 2.86 -7.42 7.36
N LEU A 61 2.00 -7.31 8.39
CA LEU A 61 0.55 -7.20 8.18
C LEU A 61 0.20 -5.95 7.40
N ILE A 62 0.73 -4.79 7.79
CA ILE A 62 0.41 -3.53 7.13
C ILE A 62 0.98 -3.49 5.72
N THR A 63 2.18 -4.03 5.49
CA THR A 63 2.73 -4.16 4.13
C THR A 63 1.82 -5.01 3.24
N ALA A 64 1.37 -6.17 3.71
CA ALA A 64 0.43 -7.02 2.96
C ALA A 64 -0.89 -6.29 2.67
N CYS A 65 -1.37 -5.48 3.60
CA CYS A 65 -2.54 -4.63 3.46
C CYS A 65 -2.36 -3.59 2.35
N LEU A 66 -1.18 -2.94 2.31
CA LEU A 66 -0.84 -1.96 1.28
C LEU A 66 -0.71 -2.63 -0.10
N VAL A 67 -0.09 -3.80 -0.18
CA VAL A 67 0.01 -4.59 -1.42
C VAL A 67 -1.38 -4.91 -1.98
N ASP A 68 -2.29 -5.39 -1.13
CA ASP A 68 -3.68 -5.68 -1.52
C ASP A 68 -4.43 -4.41 -1.99
N THR A 69 -4.26 -3.30 -1.25
CA THR A 69 -4.92 -2.01 -1.55
C THR A 69 -4.45 -1.42 -2.86
N PHE A 70 -3.15 -1.47 -3.12
CA PHE A 70 -2.61 -0.92 -4.35
C PHE A 70 -2.88 -1.81 -5.57
N GLY A 71 -2.78 -3.13 -5.47
CA GLY A 71 -3.01 -4.02 -6.61
C GLY A 71 -2.17 -3.65 -7.86
N PRO A 72 -2.52 -4.12 -9.05
CA PRO A 72 -1.79 -3.81 -10.28
C PRO A 72 -2.05 -2.37 -10.76
N LEU A 73 -1.08 -1.78 -11.46
CA LEU A 73 -1.27 -0.51 -12.15
C LEU A 73 -2.32 -0.65 -13.28
N PRO A 74 -3.20 0.34 -13.48
CA PRO A 74 -4.25 0.31 -14.50
C PRO A 74 -3.71 0.71 -15.89
N LEU A 75 -2.65 0.01 -16.34
CA LEU A 75 -2.05 0.24 -17.64
C LEU A 75 -2.77 -0.57 -18.72
N GLU A 76 -2.83 -0.02 -19.93
CA GLU A 76 -3.50 -0.63 -21.07
C GLU A 76 -2.50 -0.87 -22.22
N PRO A 77 -2.74 -1.90 -23.05
CA PRO A 77 -1.94 -2.09 -24.26
C PRO A 77 -2.04 -0.87 -25.18
N GLY A 78 -0.89 -0.31 -25.55
CA GLY A 78 -0.81 0.89 -26.39
C GLY A 78 -0.69 2.21 -25.63
N ASP A 79 -0.65 2.19 -24.30
CA ASP A 79 -0.31 3.38 -23.52
C ASP A 79 1.05 3.92 -23.97
N THR A 80 1.11 5.21 -24.21
CA THR A 80 2.38 5.92 -24.42
C THR A 80 3.14 6.04 -23.09
N ARG A 81 4.43 6.39 -23.15
CA ARG A 81 5.22 6.68 -21.93
C ARG A 81 4.56 7.74 -21.05
N ASP A 82 4.00 8.77 -21.67
CA ASP A 82 3.30 9.84 -20.96
C ASP A 82 2.00 9.34 -20.31
N ASP A 83 1.26 8.46 -20.98
CA ASP A 83 0.05 7.83 -20.43
C ASP A 83 0.40 6.95 -19.23
N VAL A 84 1.43 6.12 -19.36
CA VAL A 84 1.93 5.25 -18.27
C VAL A 84 2.26 6.09 -17.04
N MET A 85 3.04 7.17 -17.22
CA MET A 85 3.43 8.02 -16.11
C MET A 85 2.23 8.72 -15.48
N ALA A 86 1.35 9.29 -16.30
CA ALA A 86 0.16 9.98 -15.82
C ALA A 86 -0.80 9.03 -15.07
N LYS A 87 -1.01 7.82 -15.60
CA LYS A 87 -1.84 6.80 -14.95
C LYS A 87 -1.22 6.34 -13.61
N ALA A 88 0.08 6.05 -13.59
CA ALA A 88 0.77 5.62 -12.37
C ALA A 88 0.72 6.67 -11.25
N ILE A 89 0.95 7.94 -11.57
CA ILE A 89 0.91 9.04 -10.60
C ILE A 89 -0.50 9.27 -10.09
N ARG A 90 -1.52 9.32 -10.96
CA ARG A 90 -2.92 9.47 -10.55
C ARG A 90 -3.37 8.30 -9.68
N TYR A 91 -2.98 7.09 -10.07
CA TYR A 91 -3.29 5.88 -9.30
C TYR A 91 -2.69 5.95 -7.90
N GLY A 92 -1.40 6.27 -7.79
CA GLY A 92 -0.72 6.46 -6.51
C GLY A 92 -1.38 7.55 -5.66
N ALA A 93 -1.73 8.70 -6.25
CA ALA A 93 -2.43 9.78 -5.56
C ALA A 93 -3.80 9.36 -5.03
N ALA A 94 -4.59 8.64 -5.83
CA ALA A 94 -5.88 8.11 -5.43
C ALA A 94 -5.74 7.12 -4.26
N LYS A 95 -4.81 6.15 -4.38
CA LYS A 95 -4.59 5.13 -3.36
C LYS A 95 -4.05 5.70 -2.04
N ILE A 96 -3.09 6.60 -2.08
CA ILE A 96 -2.58 7.28 -0.88
C ILE A 96 -3.65 8.16 -0.23
N GLY A 97 -4.59 8.67 -1.02
CA GLY A 97 -5.75 9.43 -0.52
C GLY A 97 -6.81 8.59 0.18
N GLU A 98 -6.81 7.27 0.04
CA GLU A 98 -7.78 6.38 0.72
C GLU A 98 -7.58 6.42 2.25
N PRO A 99 -8.68 6.30 3.05
CA PRO A 99 -8.62 6.37 4.50
C PRO A 99 -7.62 5.37 5.10
N GLY A 100 -6.68 5.86 5.90
CA GLY A 100 -5.69 5.04 6.61
C GLY A 100 -4.44 4.69 5.79
N VAL A 101 -4.48 4.76 4.45
CA VAL A 101 -3.36 4.33 3.59
C VAL A 101 -2.11 5.18 3.82
N ALA A 102 -2.21 6.52 3.76
CA ALA A 102 -1.05 7.38 4.01
C ALA A 102 -0.44 7.18 5.40
N ALA A 103 -1.28 7.02 6.43
CA ALA A 103 -0.80 6.76 7.79
C ALA A 103 -0.16 5.38 7.94
N ALA A 104 -0.66 4.37 7.22
CA ALA A 104 -0.07 3.04 7.15
C ALA A 104 1.32 3.10 6.50
N PHE A 105 1.44 3.77 5.36
CA PHE A 105 2.72 3.98 4.67
C PHE A 105 3.75 4.69 5.55
N ALA A 106 3.38 5.86 6.09
CA ALA A 106 4.29 6.64 6.94
C ALA A 106 4.77 5.82 8.15
N GLY A 107 3.88 5.03 8.73
CA GLY A 107 4.20 4.17 9.86
C GLY A 107 5.17 3.06 9.53
N VAL A 108 4.92 2.28 8.46
CA VAL A 108 5.85 1.19 8.08
C VAL A 108 7.18 1.72 7.58
N PHE A 109 7.22 2.88 6.91
CA PHE A 109 8.48 3.51 6.52
C PHE A 109 9.30 3.95 7.73
N THR A 110 8.65 4.50 8.76
CA THR A 110 9.32 4.87 10.00
C THR A 110 9.93 3.64 10.70
N ASP A 111 9.16 2.55 10.81
CA ASP A 111 9.65 1.31 11.41
C ASP A 111 10.80 0.72 10.57
N ALA A 112 10.68 0.72 9.23
CA ALA A 112 11.67 0.19 8.32
C ALA A 112 13.03 0.93 8.34
N ILE A 113 13.10 2.18 8.82
CA ILE A 113 14.37 2.91 8.98
C ILE A 113 15.34 2.10 9.85
N SER A 114 14.85 1.44 10.89
CA SER A 114 15.64 0.66 11.85
C SER A 114 15.46 -0.87 11.75
N ASP A 115 14.55 -1.34 10.87
CA ASP A 115 14.23 -2.76 10.71
C ASP A 115 14.58 -3.22 9.28
N PRO A 116 15.76 -3.90 9.10
CA PRO A 116 16.19 -4.41 7.79
C PRO A 116 15.23 -5.44 7.18
N ASP A 117 14.66 -6.32 8.00
CA ASP A 117 13.76 -7.37 7.53
C ASP A 117 12.46 -6.74 6.99
N LEU A 118 11.94 -5.73 7.67
CA LEU A 118 10.77 -4.99 7.18
C LEU A 118 11.09 -4.21 5.89
N ARG A 119 12.30 -3.62 5.76
CA ARG A 119 12.74 -3.00 4.49
C ARG A 119 12.74 -3.98 3.33
N GLU A 120 13.25 -5.20 3.54
CA GLU A 120 13.25 -6.23 2.53
C GLU A 120 11.81 -6.63 2.12
N ILE A 121 10.92 -6.78 3.08
CA ILE A 121 9.49 -7.06 2.82
C ILE A 121 8.87 -5.93 1.99
N LEU A 122 9.10 -4.68 2.36
CA LEU A 122 8.57 -3.50 1.62
C LEU A 122 9.14 -3.44 0.20
N SER A 123 10.44 -3.63 0.04
CA SER A 123 11.09 -3.62 -1.26
C SER A 123 10.54 -4.72 -2.16
N THR A 124 10.57 -5.96 -1.71
CA THR A 124 10.22 -7.12 -2.54
C THR A 124 8.73 -7.26 -2.83
N GLN A 125 7.87 -6.92 -1.87
CA GLN A 125 6.43 -7.13 -2.01
C GLN A 125 5.66 -5.90 -2.49
N LEU A 126 6.13 -4.70 -2.19
CA LEU A 126 5.43 -3.47 -2.55
C LEU A 126 6.14 -2.69 -3.65
N GLN A 127 7.47 -2.45 -3.57
CA GLN A 127 8.17 -1.60 -4.53
C GLN A 127 8.55 -2.32 -5.83
N ASP A 128 9.17 -3.51 -5.74
CA ASP A 128 9.70 -4.23 -6.91
C ASP A 128 8.65 -4.56 -7.98
N PRO A 129 7.41 -4.95 -7.64
CA PRO A 129 6.38 -5.18 -8.66
C PRO A 129 6.10 -3.93 -9.50
N TYR A 130 5.99 -2.75 -8.87
CA TYR A 130 5.76 -1.49 -9.58
C TYR A 130 6.98 -1.03 -10.35
N LYS A 131 8.17 -1.16 -9.76
CA LYS A 131 9.44 -0.88 -10.42
C LYS A 131 9.56 -1.65 -11.72
N SER A 132 9.33 -2.96 -11.68
CA SER A 132 9.46 -3.84 -12.85
C SER A 132 8.49 -3.46 -13.97
N VAL A 133 7.22 -3.23 -13.63
CA VAL A 133 6.19 -2.80 -14.60
C VAL A 133 6.54 -1.45 -15.22
N LEU A 134 6.98 -0.49 -14.40
CA LEU A 134 7.35 0.84 -14.89
C LEU A 134 8.64 0.81 -15.72
N GLN A 135 9.63 0.00 -15.37
CA GLN A 135 10.83 -0.17 -16.18
C GLN A 135 10.51 -0.69 -17.59
N GLU A 136 9.68 -1.72 -17.67
CA GLU A 136 9.25 -2.28 -18.96
C GLU A 136 8.45 -1.27 -19.78
N ALA A 137 7.46 -0.62 -19.17
CA ALA A 137 6.55 0.29 -19.86
C ALA A 137 7.23 1.61 -20.29
N LEU A 138 8.20 2.10 -19.51
CA LEU A 138 8.90 3.36 -19.79
C LEU A 138 10.21 3.17 -20.58
N GLY A 139 10.78 1.97 -20.60
CA GLY A 139 12.08 1.71 -21.19
C GLY A 139 13.24 2.42 -20.47
N GLU A 140 13.07 2.71 -19.17
CA GLU A 140 14.03 3.46 -18.36
C GLU A 140 14.91 2.55 -17.48
N SER A 141 16.03 3.08 -17.02
CA SER A 141 16.90 2.38 -16.07
C SER A 141 16.23 2.19 -14.72
N GLU A 142 16.60 1.13 -13.99
CA GLU A 142 16.13 0.87 -12.63
C GLU A 142 16.30 2.09 -11.73
N GLN A 143 17.49 2.68 -11.73
CA GLN A 143 17.81 3.84 -10.90
C GLN A 143 16.86 5.03 -11.19
N ARG A 144 16.52 5.26 -12.46
CA ARG A 144 15.64 6.36 -12.84
C ARG A 144 14.20 6.11 -12.41
N VAL A 145 13.71 4.87 -12.58
CA VAL A 145 12.38 4.47 -12.13
C VAL A 145 12.26 4.56 -10.61
N LEU A 146 13.26 4.07 -9.86
CA LEU A 146 13.27 4.19 -8.40
C LEU A 146 13.23 5.66 -7.96
N PHE A 147 14.03 6.52 -8.58
CA PHE A 147 14.02 7.95 -8.27
C PHE A 147 12.65 8.59 -8.53
N VAL A 148 11.97 8.22 -9.62
CA VAL A 148 10.60 8.70 -9.90
C VAL A 148 9.62 8.21 -8.84
N ILE A 149 9.69 6.94 -8.43
CA ILE A 149 8.87 6.38 -7.35
C ILE A 149 9.10 7.17 -6.06
N ASP A 150 10.35 7.43 -5.70
CA ASP A 150 10.73 8.19 -4.49
C ASP A 150 10.14 9.61 -4.52
N VAL A 151 10.26 10.31 -5.65
CA VAL A 151 9.70 11.67 -5.81
C VAL A 151 8.19 11.66 -5.70
N VAL A 152 7.51 10.73 -6.38
CA VAL A 152 6.04 10.65 -6.39
C VAL A 152 5.51 10.30 -5.00
N ILE A 153 5.96 9.18 -4.45
CA ILE A 153 5.49 8.71 -3.13
C ILE A 153 5.85 9.69 -2.02
N GLY A 154 7.09 10.21 -2.05
CA GLY A 154 7.53 11.22 -1.09
C GLY A 154 6.68 12.50 -1.13
N THR A 155 6.35 12.98 -2.33
CA THR A 155 5.51 14.18 -2.52
C THR A 155 4.09 13.96 -2.03
N LEU A 156 3.48 12.81 -2.37
CA LEU A 156 2.12 12.47 -1.96
C LEU A 156 2.01 12.30 -0.43
N LEU A 157 2.95 11.58 0.18
CA LEU A 157 2.98 11.39 1.63
C LEU A 157 3.28 12.69 2.38
N HIS A 158 4.20 13.52 1.87
CA HIS A 158 4.49 14.84 2.44
C HIS A 158 3.22 15.71 2.45
N ARG A 159 2.48 15.77 1.33
CA ARG A 159 1.22 16.51 1.24
C ARG A 159 0.23 16.05 2.30
N MET A 160 0.01 14.73 2.40
CA MET A 160 -0.87 14.15 3.41
C MET A 160 -0.42 14.47 4.84
N GLY A 161 0.87 14.35 5.13
CA GLY A 161 1.43 14.63 6.45
C GLY A 161 1.32 16.10 6.86
N MET A 162 1.53 17.03 5.90
CA MET A 162 1.51 18.48 6.19
C MET A 162 0.10 19.07 6.21
N THR A 163 -0.82 18.55 5.41
CA THR A 163 -2.14 19.17 5.22
C THR A 163 -3.31 18.35 5.75
N GLY A 164 -3.11 17.05 6.02
CA GLY A 164 -4.16 16.10 6.31
C GLY A 164 -5.11 15.83 5.13
N ARG A 165 -4.76 16.27 3.92
CA ARG A 165 -5.61 16.19 2.73
C ARG A 165 -4.86 15.57 1.56
N PRO A 166 -5.51 14.75 0.73
CA PRO A 166 -4.92 14.23 -0.50
C PRO A 166 -4.58 15.36 -1.49
N MET A 167 -3.65 15.09 -2.37
CA MET A 167 -3.32 16.01 -3.46
C MET A 167 -4.52 16.15 -4.40
N VAL A 168 -4.91 17.39 -4.72
CA VAL A 168 -6.02 17.70 -5.64
C VAL A 168 -5.56 17.59 -7.09
N GLU A 169 -6.51 17.35 -8.02
CA GLU A 169 -6.19 17.11 -9.44
C GLU A 169 -5.30 18.19 -10.10
N PRO A 170 -5.45 19.50 -9.85
CA PRO A 170 -4.51 20.48 -10.39
C PRO A 170 -3.05 20.27 -9.96
N ASP A 171 -2.82 19.89 -8.70
CA ASP A 171 -1.49 19.62 -8.17
C ASP A 171 -0.94 18.29 -8.69
N VAL A 172 -1.81 17.27 -8.82
CA VAL A 172 -1.45 15.97 -9.44
C VAL A 172 -1.01 16.19 -10.88
N LYS A 173 -1.75 17.01 -11.66
CA LYS A 173 -1.39 17.36 -13.01
C LYS A 173 -0.04 18.09 -13.07
N ALA A 174 0.19 19.06 -12.20
CA ALA A 174 1.48 19.76 -12.13
C ALA A 174 2.66 18.80 -11.79
N LEU A 175 2.44 17.84 -10.90
CA LEU A 175 3.44 16.80 -10.59
C LEU A 175 3.73 15.92 -11.82
N ILE A 176 2.71 15.50 -12.56
CA ILE A 176 2.86 14.73 -13.80
C ILE A 176 3.69 15.53 -14.81
N GLU A 177 3.32 16.77 -15.11
CA GLU A 177 4.04 17.63 -16.05
C GLU A 177 5.49 17.86 -15.64
N MET A 178 5.75 18.01 -14.35
CA MET A 178 7.11 18.18 -13.82
C MET A 178 7.96 16.92 -14.07
N ILE A 179 7.41 15.73 -13.81
CA ILE A 179 8.13 14.47 -13.98
C ILE A 179 8.33 14.13 -15.46
N GLN A 180 7.32 14.31 -16.31
CA GLN A 180 7.41 14.05 -17.74
C GLN A 180 8.49 14.89 -18.44
N ARG A 181 8.77 16.10 -17.96
CA ARG A 181 9.88 16.94 -18.49
C ARG A 181 11.28 16.40 -18.15
N GLN A 182 11.37 15.49 -17.20
CA GLN A 182 12.64 14.92 -16.73
C GLN A 182 12.90 13.51 -17.30
N LEU A 183 11.90 12.88 -17.90
CA LEU A 183 11.98 11.57 -18.56
C LEU A 183 12.15 11.72 -20.07
#